data_7eb3fdfab785e15cf5607677b30cfe8f
#
_entry.id   7eb3fdfab785e15cf5607677b30cfe8f
#
_cell.length_a   1.000
_cell.length_b   1.000
_cell.length_c   1.000
_cell.angle_alpha   90.00
_cell.angle_beta   90.00
_cell.angle_gamma   90.00
#
_symmetry.space_group_name_H-M   'P 1'
#
loop_
_entity.id
_entity.type
_entity.pdbx_description
1 polymer ?
#
loop_
_entity_poly.entity_id
_entity_poly.type
_entity_poly.pdbx_seq_one_letter_code
_entity_poly.pdbx_strand_id
1 'polypeptide(L)'
;PIFIEGVLPNETVEVKVYQQKSKFSKAKLINIITASEARAEVKCRHYFQCGGCNLQHIDYPHQLTYKQDKIKQLFARQALNQDLPWQSHIASQPWHYRRKARIGVQYDKRGTPIIGFRQRESSHLTEIKSCPVLVAAFANIFTELKLLLPSLSGKNAVGHIEVIAGNKNVVVVRQLVKLTAEDKKQWQNFANKNSYLIYIDDGKSISALGEYSVLFYQLTDTIKIEFSVNNFIQVMVSISRWLNRRKHG
;
A
#
# COMPACT_ATOMS: atom_id res chain seq x y z
N PRO A 1 -7.98 -27.23 13.93
CA PRO A 1 -7.99 -26.53 12.62
C PRO A 1 -6.59 -26.43 12.05
N ILE A 2 -6.53 -26.36 10.69
CA ILE A 2 -5.30 -26.11 9.95
C ILE A 2 -5.42 -24.73 9.31
N PHE A 3 -4.46 -23.84 9.59
CA PHE A 3 -4.39 -22.51 8.99
C PHE A 3 -3.49 -22.53 7.76
N ILE A 4 -4.03 -22.10 6.63
CA ILE A 4 -3.35 -22.08 5.34
C ILE A 4 -3.60 -20.72 4.69
N GLU A 5 -2.54 -20.05 4.28
CA GLU A 5 -2.67 -18.78 3.54
C GLU A 5 -2.87 -19.03 2.04
N GLY A 6 -3.66 -18.17 1.40
CA GLY A 6 -3.82 -18.17 -0.05
C GLY A 6 -4.79 -19.21 -0.60
N VAL A 7 -5.56 -19.90 0.25
CA VAL A 7 -6.63 -20.83 -0.14
C VAL A 7 -8.00 -20.17 -0.07
N LEU A 8 -8.95 -20.69 -0.83
CA LEU A 8 -10.34 -20.23 -0.88
C LEU A 8 -11.30 -21.36 -0.47
N PRO A 9 -12.53 -21.02 -0.05
CA PRO A 9 -13.59 -22.02 0.14
C PRO A 9 -13.80 -22.84 -1.14
N ASN A 10 -14.15 -24.12 -0.95
CA ASN A 10 -14.41 -25.09 -2.02
C ASN A 10 -13.18 -25.45 -2.88
N GLU A 11 -11.98 -25.19 -2.41
CA GLU A 11 -10.77 -25.68 -3.07
C GLU A 11 -10.29 -26.99 -2.48
N THR A 12 -9.80 -27.86 -3.34
CA THR A 12 -8.98 -29.01 -2.96
C THR A 12 -7.52 -28.66 -3.16
N VAL A 13 -6.72 -28.76 -2.08
CA VAL A 13 -5.34 -28.28 -2.09
C VAL A 13 -4.37 -29.28 -1.48
N GLU A 14 -3.16 -29.30 -1.99
CA GLU A 14 -2.03 -29.98 -1.38
C GLU A 14 -1.28 -29.01 -0.49
N VAL A 15 -0.97 -29.42 0.75
CA VAL A 15 -0.32 -28.56 1.74
C VAL A 15 0.80 -29.28 2.47
N LYS A 16 1.81 -28.52 2.91
CA LYS A 16 2.87 -29.00 3.78
C LYS A 16 2.71 -28.40 5.17
N VAL A 17 2.40 -29.23 6.16
CA VAL A 17 2.35 -28.80 7.57
C VAL A 17 3.77 -28.49 8.03
N TYR A 18 3.97 -27.28 8.57
CA TYR A 18 5.27 -26.83 9.10
C TYR A 18 5.24 -26.52 10.60
N GLN A 19 4.06 -26.38 11.18
CA GLN A 19 3.88 -26.19 12.60
C GLN A 19 2.65 -26.96 13.08
N GLN A 20 2.83 -27.76 14.11
CA GLN A 20 1.73 -28.47 14.76
C GLN A 20 1.73 -28.14 16.26
N LYS A 21 0.59 -27.69 16.75
CA LYS A 21 0.29 -27.43 18.16
C LYS A 21 -0.92 -28.24 18.60
N SER A 22 -1.14 -28.37 19.91
CA SER A 22 -2.28 -29.14 20.46
C SER A 22 -3.65 -28.66 19.95
N LYS A 23 -3.81 -27.35 19.72
CA LYS A 23 -5.12 -26.75 19.33
C LYS A 23 -5.21 -26.38 17.84
N PHE A 24 -4.10 -26.30 17.11
CA PHE A 24 -4.09 -25.93 15.69
C PHE A 24 -2.79 -26.36 15.01
N SER A 25 -2.84 -26.42 13.67
CA SER A 25 -1.66 -26.58 12.82
C SER A 25 -1.56 -25.41 11.84
N LYS A 26 -0.34 -25.11 11.37
CA LYS A 26 -0.11 -24.20 10.25
C LYS A 26 0.48 -24.99 9.09
N ALA A 27 -0.01 -24.73 7.88
CA ALA A 27 0.49 -25.37 6.68
C ALA A 27 0.74 -24.34 5.57
N LYS A 28 1.66 -24.69 4.68
CA LYS A 28 1.97 -23.92 3.47
C LYS A 28 1.25 -24.57 2.30
N LEU A 29 0.58 -23.79 1.49
CA LEU A 29 0.01 -24.23 0.22
C LEU A 29 1.14 -24.67 -0.72
N ILE A 30 1.06 -25.88 -1.26
CA ILE A 30 1.98 -26.43 -2.27
C ILE A 30 1.33 -26.37 -3.64
N ASN A 31 0.11 -26.90 -3.78
CA ASN A 31 -0.61 -26.96 -5.05
C ASN A 31 -2.11 -26.82 -4.86
N ILE A 32 -2.80 -26.33 -5.87
CA ILE A 32 -4.25 -26.27 -5.95
C ILE A 32 -4.67 -27.35 -6.94
N ILE A 33 -5.34 -28.39 -6.43
CA ILE A 33 -5.81 -29.52 -7.24
C ILE A 33 -7.12 -29.14 -7.94
N THR A 34 -8.07 -28.56 -7.18
CA THR A 34 -9.33 -28.04 -7.72
C THR A 34 -9.47 -26.58 -7.26
N ALA A 35 -9.52 -25.66 -8.19
CA ALA A 35 -9.66 -24.24 -7.92
C ALA A 35 -11.12 -23.85 -7.68
N SER A 36 -11.37 -22.87 -6.82
CA SER A 36 -12.65 -22.21 -6.67
C SER A 36 -12.96 -21.31 -7.87
N GLU A 37 -14.22 -21.16 -8.23
CA GLU A 37 -14.69 -20.20 -9.24
C GLU A 37 -14.32 -18.74 -8.89
N ALA A 38 -14.21 -18.43 -7.59
CA ALA A 38 -13.78 -17.13 -7.11
C ALA A 38 -12.29 -16.88 -7.24
N ARG A 39 -11.49 -17.84 -7.70
CA ARG A 39 -10.05 -17.68 -7.80
C ARG A 39 -9.67 -16.83 -9.00
N ALA A 40 -8.81 -15.84 -8.75
CA ALA A 40 -8.24 -14.98 -9.77
C ALA A 40 -6.73 -15.17 -9.89
N GLU A 41 -6.22 -14.92 -11.09
CA GLU A 41 -4.79 -14.80 -11.32
C GLU A 41 -4.22 -13.57 -10.61
N VAL A 42 -3.11 -13.77 -9.91
CA VAL A 42 -2.43 -12.71 -9.14
C VAL A 42 -1.59 -11.83 -10.06
N LYS A 43 -1.98 -10.58 -10.26
CA LYS A 43 -1.27 -9.64 -11.14
C LYS A 43 0.07 -9.15 -10.57
N CYS A 44 0.22 -9.14 -9.24
CA CYS A 44 1.43 -8.63 -8.60
C CYS A 44 2.43 -9.75 -8.33
N ARG A 45 3.58 -9.71 -8.99
CA ARG A 45 4.68 -10.69 -8.78
C ARG A 45 5.19 -10.76 -7.34
N HIS A 46 4.95 -9.73 -6.54
CA HIS A 46 5.40 -9.64 -5.15
C HIS A 46 4.33 -10.07 -4.14
N TYR A 47 3.16 -10.50 -4.61
CA TYR A 47 1.98 -10.74 -3.77
C TYR A 47 2.23 -11.70 -2.60
N PHE A 48 2.92 -12.81 -2.84
CA PHE A 48 3.15 -13.83 -1.81
C PHE A 48 4.23 -13.45 -0.77
N GLN A 49 5.01 -12.42 -1.03
CA GLN A 49 6.05 -11.91 -0.12
C GLN A 49 5.67 -10.59 0.53
N CYS A 50 5.10 -9.67 -0.25
CA CYS A 50 4.73 -8.34 0.20
C CYS A 50 3.51 -8.37 1.12
N GLY A 51 3.59 -7.71 2.29
CA GLY A 51 2.49 -7.58 3.24
C GLY A 51 1.40 -6.56 2.86
N GLY A 52 1.54 -5.88 1.72
CA GLY A 52 0.64 -4.78 1.34
C GLY A 52 -0.72 -5.21 0.80
N CYS A 53 -0.90 -6.47 0.36
CA CYS A 53 -2.14 -6.99 -0.23
C CYS A 53 -2.41 -8.42 0.22
N ASN A 54 -3.68 -8.74 0.51
CA ASN A 54 -4.08 -10.05 1.04
C ASN A 54 -5.11 -10.80 0.17
N LEU A 55 -5.77 -10.16 -0.79
CA LEU A 55 -6.92 -10.72 -1.49
C LEU A 55 -6.78 -10.72 -3.02
N GLN A 56 -5.57 -10.56 -3.57
CA GLN A 56 -5.41 -10.52 -5.04
C GLN A 56 -5.72 -11.86 -5.72
N HIS A 57 -5.70 -12.96 -4.98
CA HIS A 57 -6.04 -14.29 -5.46
C HIS A 57 -7.56 -14.57 -5.53
N ILE A 58 -8.38 -13.58 -5.16
CA ILE A 58 -9.85 -13.62 -5.23
C ILE A 58 -10.28 -12.59 -6.27
N ASP A 59 -11.21 -12.92 -7.14
CA ASP A 59 -11.78 -11.94 -8.06
C ASP A 59 -12.51 -10.80 -7.32
N TYR A 60 -12.65 -9.65 -7.95
CA TYR A 60 -13.09 -8.46 -7.24
C TYR A 60 -14.54 -8.53 -6.72
N PRO A 61 -15.53 -9.04 -7.46
CA PRO A 61 -16.87 -9.27 -6.93
C PRO A 61 -16.88 -10.14 -5.68
N HIS A 62 -16.18 -11.27 -5.69
CA HIS A 62 -16.09 -12.14 -4.53
C HIS A 62 -15.33 -11.53 -3.36
N GLN A 63 -14.32 -10.65 -3.60
CA GLN A 63 -13.70 -9.88 -2.51
C GLN A 63 -14.72 -9.01 -1.76
N LEU A 64 -15.66 -8.38 -2.47
CA LEU A 64 -16.68 -7.52 -1.87
C LEU A 64 -17.66 -8.34 -1.03
N THR A 65 -18.15 -9.44 -1.58
CA THR A 65 -19.01 -10.41 -0.88
C THR A 65 -18.32 -10.95 0.37
N TYR A 66 -17.09 -11.43 0.24
CA TYR A 66 -16.31 -11.95 1.37
C TYR A 66 -16.17 -10.94 2.51
N LYS A 67 -15.87 -9.68 2.20
CA LYS A 67 -15.76 -8.62 3.21
C LYS A 67 -17.09 -8.34 3.91
N GLN A 68 -18.17 -8.30 3.16
CA GLN A 68 -19.51 -8.08 3.70
C GLN A 68 -19.94 -9.25 4.61
N ASP A 69 -19.71 -10.48 4.17
CA ASP A 69 -20.07 -11.67 4.95
C ASP A 69 -19.27 -11.79 6.25
N LYS A 70 -18.00 -11.40 6.22
CA LYS A 70 -17.19 -11.30 7.45
C LYS A 70 -17.80 -10.33 8.47
N ILE A 71 -18.27 -9.18 8.03
CA ILE A 71 -18.92 -8.22 8.92
C ILE A 71 -20.24 -8.77 9.42
N LYS A 72 -21.09 -9.35 8.55
CA LYS A 72 -22.35 -10.02 8.95
C LYS A 72 -22.12 -11.09 10.01
N GLN A 73 -21.10 -11.94 9.83
CA GLN A 73 -20.73 -12.96 10.81
C GLN A 73 -20.29 -12.38 12.16
N LEU A 74 -19.58 -11.24 12.16
CA LEU A 74 -19.20 -10.58 13.41
C LEU A 74 -20.41 -10.06 14.15
N PHE A 75 -21.36 -9.42 13.47
CA PHE A 75 -22.62 -8.97 14.07
C PHE A 75 -23.46 -10.15 14.60
N ALA A 76 -23.59 -11.21 13.83
CA ALA A 76 -24.31 -12.41 14.26
C ALA A 76 -23.76 -13.02 15.55
N ARG A 77 -22.42 -13.06 15.70
CA ARG A 77 -21.77 -13.55 16.94
C ARG A 77 -22.04 -12.68 18.16
N GLN A 78 -22.38 -11.43 17.97
CA GLN A 78 -22.74 -10.48 19.04
C GLN A 78 -24.26 -10.47 19.31
N ALA A 79 -25.00 -11.45 18.82
CA ALA A 79 -26.48 -11.51 18.88
C ALA A 79 -27.18 -10.29 18.25
N LEU A 80 -26.50 -9.58 17.36
CA LEU A 80 -27.02 -8.45 16.58
C LEU A 80 -27.49 -8.92 15.19
N ASN A 81 -28.26 -10.00 15.15
CA ASN A 81 -28.67 -10.69 13.92
C ASN A 81 -29.99 -10.19 13.35
N GLN A 82 -30.68 -9.27 14.05
CA GLN A 82 -31.96 -8.77 13.62
C GLN A 82 -31.78 -7.76 12.50
N ASP A 83 -32.70 -7.79 11.54
CA ASP A 83 -32.91 -6.90 10.38
C ASP A 83 -32.06 -5.63 10.29
N LEU A 84 -30.76 -5.81 10.29
CA LEU A 84 -29.84 -4.69 10.09
C LEU A 84 -30.03 -4.12 8.68
N PRO A 85 -30.15 -2.79 8.52
CA PRO A 85 -30.37 -2.17 7.22
C PRO A 85 -29.10 -2.18 6.37
N TRP A 86 -28.70 -3.38 5.93
CA TRP A 86 -27.52 -3.56 5.09
C TRP A 86 -27.66 -2.74 3.81
N GLN A 87 -26.70 -1.88 3.58
CA GLN A 87 -26.57 -1.12 2.34
C GLN A 87 -25.70 -1.87 1.35
N SER A 88 -25.87 -1.58 0.07
CA SER A 88 -24.97 -2.07 -0.96
C SER A 88 -23.53 -1.67 -0.65
N HIS A 89 -22.59 -2.56 -0.92
CA HIS A 89 -21.17 -2.27 -0.72
C HIS A 89 -20.69 -1.17 -1.67
N ILE A 90 -19.69 -0.43 -1.23
CA ILE A 90 -19.05 0.61 -2.05
C ILE A 90 -17.96 -0.07 -2.86
N ALA A 91 -18.18 -0.16 -4.17
CA ALA A 91 -17.19 -0.66 -5.11
C ALA A 91 -16.31 0.48 -5.67
N SER A 92 -15.09 0.13 -6.03
CA SER A 92 -14.12 1.02 -6.68
C SER A 92 -13.24 0.22 -7.63
N GLN A 93 -12.38 0.90 -8.38
CA GLN A 93 -11.38 0.19 -9.18
C GLN A 93 -10.45 -0.62 -8.27
N PRO A 94 -10.20 -1.90 -8.58
CA PRO A 94 -9.35 -2.76 -7.75
C PRO A 94 -7.86 -2.47 -7.89
N TRP A 95 -7.46 -1.71 -8.91
CA TRP A 95 -6.07 -1.36 -9.24
C TRP A 95 -5.89 0.15 -9.33
N HIS A 96 -4.63 0.63 -9.20
CA HIS A 96 -4.25 2.04 -9.31
C HIS A 96 -5.07 3.00 -8.42
N TYR A 97 -5.52 2.51 -7.26
CA TYR A 97 -6.36 3.29 -6.34
C TYR A 97 -5.58 3.96 -5.22
N ARG A 98 -4.39 3.43 -4.88
CA ARG A 98 -3.62 3.87 -3.71
C ARG A 98 -2.84 5.13 -4.03
N ARG A 99 -3.28 6.25 -3.48
CA ARG A 99 -2.66 7.57 -3.67
C ARG A 99 -1.66 7.97 -2.58
N LYS A 100 -1.61 7.26 -1.45
CA LYS A 100 -0.61 7.48 -0.40
C LYS A 100 -0.01 6.14 0.02
N ALA A 101 1.33 6.09 0.08
CA ALA A 101 2.04 4.90 0.53
C ALA A 101 3.38 5.27 1.17
N ARG A 102 3.79 4.50 2.17
CA ARG A 102 5.12 4.57 2.76
C ARG A 102 5.97 3.44 2.20
N ILE A 103 7.01 3.80 1.47
CA ILE A 103 8.01 2.92 0.89
C ILE A 103 9.17 2.83 1.88
N GLY A 104 9.48 1.63 2.36
CA GLY A 104 10.63 1.40 3.22
C GLY A 104 11.93 1.43 2.42
N VAL A 105 12.99 1.90 3.06
CA VAL A 105 14.36 1.81 2.56
C VAL A 105 15.19 1.11 3.63
N GLN A 106 15.81 0.01 3.28
CA GLN A 106 16.80 -0.71 4.08
C GLN A 106 18.08 -0.84 3.27
N TYR A 107 19.18 -1.12 3.92
CA TYR A 107 20.45 -1.29 3.23
C TYR A 107 21.03 -2.65 3.60
N ASP A 108 21.58 -3.34 2.61
CA ASP A 108 22.30 -4.59 2.82
C ASP A 108 23.67 -4.32 3.46
N LYS A 109 24.43 -5.39 3.74
CA LYS A 109 25.79 -5.32 4.32
C LYS A 109 26.79 -4.56 3.44
N ARG A 110 26.52 -4.42 2.14
CA ARG A 110 27.34 -3.68 1.18
C ARG A 110 26.91 -2.21 1.03
N GLY A 111 25.80 -1.81 1.70
CA GLY A 111 25.23 -0.48 1.57
C GLY A 111 24.31 -0.33 0.36
N THR A 112 23.90 -1.43 -0.30
CA THR A 112 22.96 -1.39 -1.42
C THR A 112 21.55 -1.17 -0.88
N PRO A 113 20.77 -0.18 -1.40
CA PRO A 113 19.42 0.06 -0.93
C PRO A 113 18.45 -1.02 -1.39
N ILE A 114 17.69 -1.55 -0.44
CA ILE A 114 16.52 -2.42 -0.64
C ILE A 114 15.27 -1.54 -0.47
N ILE A 115 14.51 -1.36 -1.54
CA ILE A 115 13.40 -0.41 -1.60
C ILE A 115 12.09 -1.16 -1.80
N GLY A 116 11.12 -0.96 -0.91
CA GLY A 116 9.86 -1.66 -1.06
C GLY A 116 8.95 -1.61 0.15
N PHE A 117 8.16 -2.65 0.32
CA PHE A 117 7.21 -2.78 1.41
C PHE A 117 7.59 -3.92 2.35
N ARG A 118 7.14 -3.84 3.61
CA ARG A 118 7.39 -4.91 4.58
C ARG A 118 6.85 -6.25 4.07
N GLN A 119 7.62 -7.29 4.28
CA GLN A 119 7.16 -8.67 4.10
C GLN A 119 6.06 -8.98 5.13
N ARG A 120 5.27 -10.00 4.83
CA ARG A 120 4.28 -10.51 5.78
C ARG A 120 4.98 -11.01 7.04
N GLU A 121 4.45 -10.65 8.21
CA GLU A 121 4.95 -11.08 9.53
C GLU A 121 6.46 -10.90 9.73
N SER A 122 7.07 -9.89 9.10
CA SER A 122 8.51 -9.66 9.12
C SER A 122 8.87 -8.17 9.21
N SER A 123 10.06 -7.87 9.74
CA SER A 123 10.67 -6.54 9.70
C SER A 123 11.44 -6.28 8.40
N HIS A 124 11.69 -7.31 7.60
CA HIS A 124 12.41 -7.19 6.32
C HIS A 124 11.52 -6.57 5.23
N LEU A 125 12.14 -5.99 4.23
CA LEU A 125 11.45 -5.49 3.04
C LEU A 125 11.43 -6.55 1.94
N THR A 126 10.33 -6.58 1.19
CA THR A 126 10.28 -7.14 -0.15
C THR A 126 10.75 -6.05 -1.11
N GLU A 127 11.81 -6.30 -1.85
CA GLU A 127 12.24 -5.39 -2.92
C GLU A 127 11.17 -5.34 -4.01
N ILE A 128 10.60 -4.15 -4.24
CA ILE A 128 9.51 -3.94 -5.18
C ILE A 128 10.04 -3.36 -6.50
N LYS A 129 9.67 -3.97 -7.62
CA LYS A 129 9.96 -3.43 -8.96
C LYS A 129 8.80 -2.57 -9.47
N SER A 130 7.57 -3.01 -9.22
CA SER A 130 6.36 -2.28 -9.57
C SER A 130 5.22 -2.65 -8.62
N CYS A 131 4.28 -1.74 -8.42
CA CYS A 131 3.13 -1.96 -7.53
C CYS A 131 1.83 -1.59 -8.26
N PRO A 132 1.01 -2.58 -8.68
CA PRO A 132 -0.19 -2.33 -9.48
C PRO A 132 -1.33 -1.65 -8.70
N VAL A 133 -1.22 -1.49 -7.38
CA VAL A 133 -2.23 -0.78 -6.59
C VAL A 133 -1.91 0.71 -6.40
N LEU A 134 -0.65 1.13 -6.62
CA LEU A 134 -0.30 2.56 -6.62
C LEU A 134 -0.91 3.26 -7.84
N VAL A 135 -1.29 4.53 -7.66
CA VAL A 135 -1.74 5.38 -8.79
C VAL A 135 -0.63 5.51 -9.84
N ALA A 136 -1.04 5.71 -11.10
CA ALA A 136 -0.13 5.74 -12.26
C ALA A 136 1.01 6.77 -12.12
N ALA A 137 0.77 7.88 -11.40
CA ALA A 137 1.78 8.90 -11.11
C ALA A 137 3.06 8.35 -10.43
N PHE A 138 2.97 7.19 -9.76
CA PHE A 138 4.09 6.53 -9.10
C PHE A 138 4.47 5.18 -9.73
N ALA A 139 4.10 4.94 -10.99
CA ALA A 139 4.38 3.67 -11.67
C ALA A 139 5.88 3.33 -11.67
N ASN A 140 6.74 4.30 -11.89
CA ASN A 140 8.19 4.15 -12.01
C ASN A 140 8.95 4.47 -10.72
N ILE A 141 8.27 4.81 -9.62
CA ILE A 141 8.92 5.32 -8.40
C ILE A 141 10.04 4.40 -7.87
N PHE A 142 9.81 3.08 -7.86
CA PHE A 142 10.80 2.12 -7.36
C PHE A 142 12.06 2.07 -8.23
N THR A 143 11.91 2.09 -9.54
CA THR A 143 13.03 2.10 -10.49
C THR A 143 13.83 3.39 -10.37
N GLU A 144 13.15 4.53 -10.32
CA GLU A 144 13.79 5.83 -10.18
C GLU A 144 14.53 6.00 -8.84
N LEU A 145 13.94 5.54 -7.74
CA LEU A 145 14.59 5.54 -6.43
C LEU A 145 15.79 4.60 -6.38
N LYS A 146 15.73 3.46 -7.07
CA LYS A 146 16.85 2.51 -7.15
C LYS A 146 18.06 3.10 -7.88
N LEU A 147 17.84 4.03 -8.80
CA LEU A 147 18.92 4.77 -9.48
C LEU A 147 19.44 5.93 -8.60
N LEU A 148 18.55 6.64 -7.91
CA LEU A 148 18.90 7.81 -7.12
C LEU A 148 19.64 7.47 -5.82
N LEU A 149 19.11 6.53 -5.01
CA LEU A 149 19.64 6.32 -3.66
C LEU A 149 21.12 5.91 -3.60
N PRO A 150 21.67 5.10 -4.53
CA PRO A 150 23.10 4.80 -4.55
C PRO A 150 23.99 6.02 -4.89
N SER A 151 23.45 7.03 -5.57
CA SER A 151 24.22 8.24 -5.94
C SER A 151 24.33 9.25 -4.82
N LEU A 152 23.58 9.08 -3.72
CA LEU A 152 23.67 9.96 -2.57
C LEU A 152 24.98 9.73 -1.80
N SER A 153 25.58 10.83 -1.30
CA SER A 153 26.85 10.79 -0.58
C SER A 153 26.72 10.19 0.82
N GLY A 154 25.57 10.31 1.44
CA GLY A 154 25.29 9.78 2.76
C GLY A 154 24.93 8.28 2.72
N LYS A 155 25.80 7.40 3.25
CA LYS A 155 25.45 5.99 3.46
C LYS A 155 24.28 5.91 4.44
N ASN A 156 23.26 5.10 4.08
CA ASN A 156 22.06 4.88 4.90
C ASN A 156 21.31 6.18 5.26
N ALA A 157 21.38 7.19 4.41
CA ALA A 157 20.84 8.51 4.71
C ALA A 157 19.30 8.57 4.72
N VAL A 158 18.62 7.60 4.08
CA VAL A 158 17.17 7.58 3.92
C VAL A 158 16.57 6.38 4.65
N GLY A 159 15.58 6.60 5.52
CA GLY A 159 14.90 5.54 6.27
C GLY A 159 13.62 5.05 5.61
N HIS A 160 12.83 5.95 5.09
CA HIS A 160 11.63 5.64 4.28
C HIS A 160 11.25 6.84 3.41
N ILE A 161 10.38 6.57 2.47
CA ILE A 161 9.86 7.57 1.53
C ILE A 161 8.34 7.46 1.52
N GLU A 162 7.63 8.56 1.76
CA GLU A 162 6.19 8.60 1.54
C GLU A 162 5.89 9.23 0.19
N VAL A 163 4.98 8.60 -0.55
CA VAL A 163 4.44 9.14 -1.80
C VAL A 163 2.98 9.53 -1.62
N ILE A 164 2.59 10.69 -2.12
CA ILE A 164 1.25 11.25 -1.97
C ILE A 164 0.81 11.86 -3.30
N ALA A 165 -0.30 11.40 -3.86
CA ALA A 165 -0.93 12.00 -5.02
C ALA A 165 -2.11 12.90 -4.62
N GLY A 166 -2.05 14.15 -5.05
CA GLY A 166 -3.09 15.15 -4.93
C GLY A 166 -3.18 15.98 -6.23
N ASN A 167 -3.38 17.27 -6.11
CA ASN A 167 -3.19 18.22 -7.23
C ASN A 167 -1.73 18.27 -7.69
N LYS A 168 -0.81 17.98 -6.81
CA LYS A 168 0.61 17.74 -7.06
C LYS A 168 0.99 16.35 -6.52
N ASN A 169 1.99 15.72 -7.13
CA ASN A 169 2.57 14.48 -6.66
C ASN A 169 3.75 14.82 -5.73
N VAL A 170 3.72 14.27 -4.54
CA VAL A 170 4.66 14.59 -3.47
C VAL A 170 5.46 13.36 -3.09
N VAL A 171 6.73 13.58 -2.81
CA VAL A 171 7.63 12.59 -2.22
C VAL A 171 8.22 13.18 -0.93
N VAL A 172 7.91 12.57 0.21
CA VAL A 172 8.46 12.95 1.52
C VAL A 172 9.59 11.99 1.86
N VAL A 173 10.78 12.53 2.05
CA VAL A 173 12.00 11.77 2.31
C VAL A 173 12.33 11.82 3.80
N ARG A 174 12.23 10.70 4.51
CA ARG A 174 12.72 10.59 5.89
C ARG A 174 14.23 10.50 5.87
N GLN A 175 14.91 11.60 6.18
CA GLN A 175 16.36 11.58 6.34
C GLN A 175 16.76 11.02 7.72
N LEU A 176 17.71 10.12 7.74
CA LEU A 176 18.35 9.59 8.95
C LEU A 176 19.67 10.32 9.24
N VAL A 177 20.35 10.76 8.19
CA VAL A 177 21.55 11.58 8.21
C VAL A 177 21.25 12.85 7.42
N LYS A 178 21.76 14.00 7.89
CA LYS A 178 21.55 15.29 7.23
C LYS A 178 22.06 15.24 5.79
N LEU A 179 21.17 15.50 4.84
CA LEU A 179 21.50 15.52 3.41
C LEU A 179 22.47 16.67 3.12
N THR A 180 23.51 16.37 2.36
CA THR A 180 24.48 17.37 1.87
C THR A 180 23.85 18.29 0.83
N ALA A 181 24.53 19.36 0.45
CA ALA A 181 24.06 20.24 -0.64
C ALA A 181 23.95 19.47 -1.97
N GLU A 182 24.90 18.56 -2.24
CA GLU A 182 24.90 17.72 -3.43
C GLU A 182 23.73 16.71 -3.40
N ASP A 183 23.48 16.05 -2.27
CA ASP A 183 22.33 15.16 -2.12
C ASP A 183 21.00 15.89 -2.38
N LYS A 184 20.87 17.11 -1.85
CA LYS A 184 19.68 17.95 -2.10
C LYS A 184 19.53 18.30 -3.57
N LYS A 185 20.61 18.56 -4.28
CA LYS A 185 20.61 18.80 -5.73
C LYS A 185 20.18 17.53 -6.50
N GLN A 186 20.64 16.35 -6.10
CA GLN A 186 20.20 15.08 -6.68
C GLN A 186 18.69 14.88 -6.50
N TRP A 187 18.16 15.13 -5.30
CA TRP A 187 16.73 15.10 -5.03
C TRP A 187 15.95 16.12 -5.87
N GLN A 188 16.51 17.33 -6.08
CA GLN A 188 15.87 18.35 -6.91
C GLN A 188 15.84 17.95 -8.39
N ASN A 189 16.91 17.34 -8.91
CA ASN A 189 16.95 16.80 -10.26
C ASN A 189 15.91 15.67 -10.44
N PHE A 190 15.80 14.78 -9.45
CA PHE A 190 14.79 13.75 -9.42
C PHE A 190 13.37 14.34 -9.41
N ALA A 191 13.14 15.39 -8.61
CA ALA A 191 11.88 16.12 -8.57
C ALA A 191 11.48 16.68 -9.93
N ASN A 192 12.39 17.39 -10.58
CA ASN A 192 12.18 18.04 -11.88
C ASN A 192 11.89 17.00 -12.97
N LYS A 193 12.68 15.92 -13.03
CA LYS A 193 12.50 14.82 -13.99
C LYS A 193 11.13 14.18 -13.91
N ASN A 194 10.59 14.03 -12.70
CA ASN A 194 9.36 13.26 -12.45
C ASN A 194 8.14 14.15 -12.14
N SER A 195 8.29 15.46 -12.14
CA SER A 195 7.26 16.44 -11.75
C SER A 195 6.73 16.18 -10.33
N TYR A 196 7.66 15.94 -9.39
CA TYR A 196 7.34 15.75 -7.96
C TYR A 196 7.71 16.99 -7.14
N LEU A 197 6.99 17.24 -6.06
CA LEU A 197 7.42 18.10 -4.97
C LEU A 197 8.15 17.25 -3.93
N ILE A 198 9.32 17.67 -3.51
CA ILE A 198 10.10 16.96 -2.49
C ILE A 198 9.96 17.68 -1.15
N TYR A 199 9.71 16.90 -0.12
CA TYR A 199 9.74 17.32 1.28
C TYR A 199 10.76 16.46 2.03
N ILE A 200 11.49 17.08 2.94
CA ILE A 200 12.46 16.42 3.82
C ILE A 200 11.88 16.37 5.22
N ASP A 201 11.74 15.16 5.75
CA ASP A 201 11.39 14.88 7.14
C ASP A 201 12.68 14.56 7.92
N ASP A 202 13.09 15.45 8.83
CA ASP A 202 14.27 15.24 9.69
C ASP A 202 13.93 14.58 11.04
N GLY A 203 12.65 14.27 11.25
CA GLY A 203 12.11 13.65 12.46
C GLY A 203 11.61 14.64 13.50
N LYS A 204 11.87 15.92 13.32
CA LYS A 204 11.34 17.02 14.14
C LYS A 204 10.39 17.88 13.33
N SER A 205 10.71 18.09 12.08
CA SER A 205 9.97 18.93 11.14
C SER A 205 9.96 18.35 9.73
N ILE A 206 9.00 18.79 8.93
CA ILE A 206 8.93 18.48 7.50
C ILE A 206 8.99 19.82 6.75
N SER A 207 9.96 19.95 5.85
CA SER A 207 10.18 21.15 5.06
C SER A 207 10.25 20.85 3.57
N ALA A 208 9.76 21.76 2.74
CA ALA A 208 9.88 21.62 1.29
C ALA A 208 11.34 21.78 0.84
N LEU A 209 11.76 20.97 -0.12
CA LEU A 209 13.02 21.12 -0.82
C LEU A 209 12.75 21.78 -2.18
N GLY A 210 12.87 23.09 -2.23
CA GLY A 210 12.58 23.89 -3.42
C GLY A 210 11.14 24.41 -3.44
N GLU A 211 10.40 24.13 -4.50
CA GLU A 211 9.05 24.66 -4.69
C GLU A 211 8.08 24.23 -3.59
N TYR A 212 7.28 25.15 -3.09
CA TYR A 212 6.15 24.92 -2.20
C TYR A 212 4.85 25.10 -2.96
N SER A 213 3.87 24.26 -2.68
CA SER A 213 2.50 24.38 -3.23
C SER A 213 1.47 23.98 -2.18
N VAL A 214 0.31 24.63 -2.19
CA VAL A 214 -0.85 24.18 -1.43
C VAL A 214 -1.31 22.84 -1.99
N LEU A 215 -1.36 21.85 -1.13
CA LEU A 215 -1.76 20.50 -1.50
C LEU A 215 -3.25 20.32 -1.25
N PHE A 216 -3.96 19.79 -2.25
CA PHE A 216 -5.37 19.44 -2.10
C PHE A 216 -5.74 18.25 -2.98
N TYR A 217 -6.87 17.66 -2.70
CA TYR A 217 -7.53 16.74 -3.61
C TYR A 217 -8.98 17.13 -3.84
N GLN A 218 -9.45 16.88 -5.04
CA GLN A 218 -10.82 17.17 -5.42
C GLN A 218 -11.76 16.11 -4.85
N LEU A 219 -12.68 16.51 -3.99
CA LEU A 219 -13.69 15.65 -3.40
C LEU A 219 -14.95 15.57 -4.26
N THR A 220 -15.46 16.75 -4.70
CA THR A 220 -16.54 16.91 -5.69
C THR A 220 -16.10 17.95 -6.70
N ASP A 221 -16.92 18.27 -7.68
CA ASP A 221 -16.59 19.29 -8.68
C ASP A 221 -16.38 20.68 -8.06
N THR A 222 -17.01 20.93 -6.91
CA THR A 222 -16.95 22.21 -6.18
C THR A 222 -16.12 22.18 -4.90
N ILE A 223 -15.88 21.01 -4.31
CA ILE A 223 -15.22 20.89 -3.00
C ILE A 223 -13.80 20.37 -3.16
N LYS A 224 -12.82 21.15 -2.69
CA LYS A 224 -11.43 20.78 -2.54
C LYS A 224 -11.12 20.57 -1.06
N ILE A 225 -10.36 19.51 -0.75
CA ILE A 225 -9.85 19.26 0.60
C ILE A 225 -8.36 19.51 0.59
N GLU A 226 -7.95 20.56 1.29
CA GLU A 226 -6.53 20.85 1.52
C GLU A 226 -5.95 19.92 2.56
N PHE A 227 -4.68 19.59 2.42
CA PHE A 227 -3.96 18.74 3.36
C PHE A 227 -2.47 19.12 3.43
N SER A 228 -1.87 18.83 4.57
CA SER A 228 -0.42 18.84 4.74
C SER A 228 0.14 17.44 4.54
N VAL A 229 1.43 17.33 4.21
CA VAL A 229 2.08 16.04 3.91
C VAL A 229 2.01 15.01 5.07
N ASN A 230 1.90 15.49 6.31
CA ASN A 230 1.75 14.67 7.51
C ASN A 230 0.29 14.30 7.83
N ASN A 231 -0.69 14.89 7.14
CA ASN A 231 -2.09 14.55 7.39
C ASN A 231 -2.43 13.14 6.91
N PHE A 232 -3.38 12.51 7.61
CA PHE A 232 -4.04 11.33 7.07
C PHE A 232 -4.91 11.73 5.89
N ILE A 233 -4.73 11.06 4.76
CA ILE A 233 -5.66 11.12 3.63
C ILE A 233 -6.15 9.73 3.29
N GLN A 234 -7.43 9.59 2.97
CA GLN A 234 -7.98 8.32 2.53
C GLN A 234 -7.31 7.86 1.23
N VAL A 235 -6.78 6.65 1.22
CA VAL A 235 -5.98 6.15 0.09
C VAL A 235 -6.79 5.96 -1.19
N MET A 236 -8.12 5.76 -1.09
CA MET A 236 -9.04 5.60 -2.21
C MET A 236 -9.88 6.86 -2.40
N VAL A 237 -9.68 7.56 -3.51
CA VAL A 237 -10.42 8.80 -3.84
C VAL A 237 -11.94 8.56 -3.96
N SER A 238 -12.34 7.46 -4.60
CA SER A 238 -13.74 7.08 -4.81
C SER A 238 -14.52 6.91 -3.51
N ILE A 239 -13.92 6.32 -2.48
CA ILE A 239 -14.54 6.17 -1.16
C ILE A 239 -14.74 7.52 -0.49
N SER A 240 -13.75 8.42 -0.56
CA SER A 240 -13.87 9.78 -0.03
C SER A 240 -15.05 10.53 -0.66
N ARG A 241 -15.21 10.43 -1.99
CA ARG A 241 -16.31 11.04 -2.73
C ARG A 241 -17.69 10.48 -2.32
N TRP A 242 -17.76 9.16 -2.14
CA TRP A 242 -19.01 8.50 -1.74
C TRP A 242 -19.44 8.87 -0.31
N LEU A 243 -18.52 8.83 0.67
CA LEU A 243 -18.80 9.20 2.05
C LEU A 243 -19.36 10.62 2.18
N ASN A 244 -18.92 11.54 1.32
CA ASN A 244 -19.38 12.92 1.35
C ASN A 244 -20.78 13.08 0.75
N ARG A 245 -21.15 12.33 -0.29
CA ARG A 245 -22.48 12.40 -0.91
C ARG A 245 -23.61 12.01 0.05
N ARG A 246 -23.35 11.14 1.03
CA ARG A 246 -24.35 10.70 2.03
C ARG A 246 -24.55 11.64 3.22
N LYS A 247 -23.68 12.63 3.40
CA LYS A 247 -23.87 13.63 4.46
C LYS A 247 -24.84 14.75 4.08
N HIS A 248 -25.25 14.81 2.82
CA HIS A 248 -26.08 15.89 2.25
C HIS A 248 -27.33 15.39 1.52
N GLY A 249 -27.72 14.11 1.73
CA GLY A 249 -28.96 13.54 1.19
C GLY A 249 -29.88 13.01 2.30
#